data_a3c9cd5bae0aafa86a74deeccc336d14
#
_entry.id   a3c9cd5bae0aafa86a74deeccc336d14
#
_cell.length_a   1.000
_cell.length_b   1.000
_cell.length_c   1.000
_cell.angle_alpha   90.00
_cell.angle_beta   90.00
_cell.angle_gamma   90.00
#
_symmetry.space_group_name_H-M   'P 1'
#
loop_
_entity.id
_entity.type
_entity.pdbx_description
1 polymer ?
#
loop_
_entity_poly.entity_id
_entity_poly.type
_entity_poly.pdbx_seq_one_letter_code
_entity_poly.pdbx_strand_id
1 'polypeptide(L)'
;MQGLLINKISEKDNPIYTVKYSESFHPIICYSKKYSDFFNPKNNFAAIMTCDHADQNCPFLPNSDTRIPISYKDPKSADGSQDEQEKYLERSAEICREMFYAFSKA
;
A
#
# COMPACT_ATOMS: atom_id res chain seq x y z
N MET A 1 6.48 -8.07 -11.12
CA MET A 1 5.45 -7.14 -10.62
C MET A 1 5.85 -5.72 -10.99
N GLN A 2 5.24 -5.13 -11.97
CA GLN A 2 5.33 -3.70 -12.32
C GLN A 2 6.76 -3.13 -12.39
N GLY A 3 7.77 -3.96 -12.63
CA GLY A 3 9.18 -3.52 -12.72
C GLY A 3 9.86 -3.25 -11.40
N LEU A 4 9.20 -3.51 -10.27
CA LEU A 4 9.80 -3.34 -8.95
C LEU A 4 10.67 -4.54 -8.59
N LEU A 5 11.78 -4.29 -7.90
CA LEU A 5 12.66 -5.33 -7.39
C LEU A 5 12.27 -5.62 -5.95
N ILE A 6 11.79 -6.83 -5.69
CA ILE A 6 11.24 -7.20 -4.39
C ILE A 6 12.04 -8.36 -3.82
N ASN A 7 12.54 -8.19 -2.59
CA ASN A 7 13.22 -9.24 -1.84
C ASN A 7 12.54 -9.45 -0.50
N LYS A 8 12.30 -10.73 -0.17
CA LYS A 8 11.75 -11.12 1.12
C LYS A 8 12.92 -11.39 2.06
N ILE A 9 13.02 -10.64 3.14
CA ILE A 9 14.17 -10.74 4.07
C ILE A 9 13.83 -11.43 5.38
N SER A 10 12.59 -11.90 5.55
CA SER A 10 12.13 -12.59 6.76
C SER A 10 11.11 -13.66 6.37
N GLU A 11 11.22 -14.85 6.96
CA GLU A 11 10.31 -15.98 6.72
C GLU A 11 9.23 -16.11 7.81
N LYS A 12 9.06 -15.10 8.64
CA LYS A 12 8.05 -15.09 9.70
C LYS A 12 6.64 -14.97 9.12
N ASP A 13 5.61 -15.19 9.94
CA ASP A 13 4.21 -15.09 9.52
C ASP A 13 3.86 -13.73 8.97
N ASN A 14 4.52 -12.67 9.44
CA ASN A 14 4.41 -11.34 8.88
C ASN A 14 5.75 -10.98 8.23
N PRO A 15 5.97 -11.42 6.98
CA PRO A 15 7.28 -11.26 6.36
C PRO A 15 7.62 -9.81 6.07
N ILE A 16 8.91 -9.52 6.11
CA ILE A 16 9.46 -8.20 5.79
C ILE A 16 10.05 -8.27 4.39
N TYR A 17 9.71 -7.27 3.58
CA TYR A 17 10.19 -7.16 2.20
C TYR A 17 11.00 -5.89 2.05
N THR A 18 11.98 -5.93 1.14
CA THR A 18 12.60 -4.72 0.61
C THR A 18 12.12 -4.52 -0.81
N VAL A 19 11.79 -3.29 -1.16
CA VAL A 19 11.26 -2.94 -2.47
C VAL A 19 12.12 -1.82 -3.04
N LYS A 20 12.58 -2.00 -4.28
CA LYS A 20 13.34 -0.97 -5.01
C LYS A 20 12.68 -0.71 -6.35
N TYR A 21 12.70 0.52 -6.81
CA TYR A 21 12.24 0.82 -8.16
C TYR A 21 13.40 0.79 -9.18
N SER A 22 14.65 0.74 -8.73
CA SER A 22 15.82 0.53 -9.59
C SER A 22 16.98 -0.05 -8.79
N GLU A 23 17.94 -0.67 -9.48
CA GLU A 23 19.12 -1.25 -8.84
C GLU A 23 19.94 -0.23 -8.04
N SER A 24 19.98 1.01 -8.51
CA SER A 24 20.80 2.07 -7.91
C SER A 24 20.11 2.82 -6.78
N PHE A 25 18.88 2.46 -6.43
CA PHE A 25 18.13 3.20 -5.43
C PHE A 25 18.05 2.47 -4.10
N HIS A 26 17.85 3.23 -3.02
CA HIS A 26 17.74 2.68 -1.69
C HIS A 26 16.49 1.81 -1.55
N PRO A 27 16.58 0.66 -0.87
CA PRO A 27 15.41 -0.17 -0.65
C PRO A 27 14.45 0.48 0.34
N ILE A 28 13.16 0.27 0.09
CA ILE A 28 12.10 0.65 1.01
C ILE A 28 11.69 -0.62 1.75
N ILE A 29 11.64 -0.55 3.08
CA ILE A 29 11.24 -1.68 3.92
C ILE A 29 9.73 -1.69 4.04
N CYS A 30 9.11 -2.81 3.66
CA CYS A 30 7.66 -2.96 3.64
C CYS A 30 7.25 -4.20 4.44
N TYR A 31 6.30 -4.03 5.34
CA TYR A 31 5.66 -5.12 6.07
C TYR A 31 4.31 -4.64 6.59
N SER A 32 3.42 -5.57 6.90
CA SER A 32 2.12 -5.23 7.48
C SER A 32 2.33 -4.77 8.93
N LYS A 33 1.79 -3.61 9.26
CA LYS A 33 1.97 -3.04 10.59
C LYS A 33 0.76 -2.20 10.98
N LYS A 34 0.54 -2.06 12.28
CA LYS A 34 -0.48 -1.15 12.79
C LYS A 34 -0.02 0.28 12.58
N TYR A 35 -0.97 1.22 12.45
CA TYR A 35 -0.62 2.63 12.25
C TYR A 35 0.21 3.18 13.42
N SER A 36 0.08 2.61 14.62
CA SER A 36 0.80 3.02 15.83
C SER A 36 2.21 2.43 15.93
N ASP A 37 2.64 1.61 14.95
CA ASP A 37 3.96 1.00 14.95
C ASP A 37 5.04 2.09 15.00
N PHE A 38 6.10 1.84 15.78
CA PHE A 38 7.16 2.83 15.94
C PHE A 38 7.89 3.17 14.65
N PHE A 39 7.84 2.28 13.66
CA PHE A 39 8.45 2.49 12.35
C PHE A 39 7.72 3.56 11.53
N ASN A 40 6.45 3.79 11.83
CA ASN A 40 5.65 4.79 11.14
C ASN A 40 5.94 6.20 11.66
N PRO A 41 5.80 7.22 10.80
CA PRO A 41 5.94 8.60 11.25
C PRO A 41 4.85 8.96 12.27
N LYS A 42 5.17 9.82 13.21
CA LYS A 42 4.24 10.27 14.25
C LYS A 42 3.57 11.60 13.90
N ASN A 43 4.21 12.39 13.04
CA ASN A 43 3.70 13.68 12.58
C ASN A 43 4.27 13.97 11.19
N ASN A 44 3.81 15.03 10.56
CA ASN A 44 4.28 15.47 9.24
C ASN A 44 4.12 14.35 8.19
N PHE A 45 2.91 13.77 8.11
CA PHE A 45 2.63 12.72 7.14
C PHE A 45 1.22 12.87 6.57
N ALA A 46 1.04 12.35 5.37
CA ALA A 46 -0.26 12.19 4.75
C ALA A 46 -0.74 10.75 4.94
N ALA A 47 -2.01 10.57 5.26
CA ALA A 47 -2.61 9.25 5.40
C ALA A 47 -3.40 8.91 4.14
N ILE A 48 -2.98 7.85 3.46
CA ILE A 48 -3.73 7.30 2.33
C ILE A 48 -4.73 6.30 2.89
N MET A 49 -6.02 6.62 2.78
CA MET A 49 -7.08 5.80 3.36
C MET A 49 -7.68 4.91 2.27
N THR A 50 -7.40 3.62 2.36
CA THR A 50 -7.84 2.63 1.36
C THR A 50 -9.09 1.88 1.77
N CYS A 51 -9.73 2.30 2.87
CA CYS A 51 -10.93 1.65 3.39
C CYS A 51 -12.08 1.78 2.41
N ASP A 52 -12.87 0.70 2.28
CA ASP A 52 -14.13 0.72 1.56
C ASP A 52 -15.15 1.58 2.33
N HIS A 53 -16.14 2.12 1.64
CA HIS A 53 -17.22 2.91 2.25
C HIS A 53 -17.96 2.15 3.34
N ALA A 54 -18.04 0.84 3.25
CA ALA A 54 -18.69 -0.02 4.21
C ALA A 54 -17.83 -0.35 5.42
N ASP A 55 -16.55 -0.02 5.38
CA ASP A 55 -15.62 -0.38 6.44
C ASP A 55 -15.71 0.63 7.59
N GLN A 56 -16.43 0.23 8.63
CA GLN A 56 -16.58 1.05 9.83
C GLN A 56 -15.39 0.94 10.78
N ASN A 57 -14.46 0.07 10.48
CA ASN A 57 -13.23 -0.12 11.27
C ASN A 57 -12.08 0.71 10.77
N CYS A 58 -12.30 1.56 9.78
CA CYS A 58 -11.28 2.43 9.23
C CYS A 58 -10.79 3.40 10.33
N PRO A 59 -9.49 3.39 10.67
CA PRO A 59 -9.01 4.17 11.81
C PRO A 59 -9.05 5.67 11.55
N PHE A 60 -9.26 6.42 12.61
CA PHE A 60 -9.06 7.87 12.60
C PHE A 60 -7.62 8.16 13.00
N LEU A 61 -6.91 8.96 12.19
CA LEU A 61 -5.51 9.28 12.41
C LEU A 61 -5.39 10.78 12.69
N PRO A 62 -5.50 11.21 13.97
CA PRO A 62 -5.59 12.63 14.30
C PRO A 62 -4.31 13.42 13.99
N ASN A 63 -3.15 12.75 13.94
CA ASN A 63 -1.87 13.42 13.73
C ASN A 63 -1.46 13.54 12.27
N SER A 64 -2.30 13.07 11.33
CA SER A 64 -1.99 13.23 9.90
C SER A 64 -2.25 14.67 9.47
N ASP A 65 -1.38 15.20 8.65
CA ASP A 65 -1.54 16.55 8.09
C ASP A 65 -2.66 16.60 7.07
N THR A 66 -2.83 15.53 6.33
CA THR A 66 -3.91 15.40 5.36
C THR A 66 -4.30 13.94 5.21
N ARG A 67 -5.53 13.73 4.76
CA ARG A 67 -6.09 12.40 4.54
C ARG A 67 -6.57 12.32 3.10
N ILE A 68 -6.06 11.35 2.38
CA ILE A 68 -6.38 11.17 0.96
C ILE A 68 -7.09 9.82 0.81
N PRO A 69 -8.40 9.83 0.52
CA PRO A 69 -9.11 8.58 0.30
C PRO A 69 -8.81 8.02 -1.08
N ILE A 70 -8.36 6.77 -1.13
CA ILE A 70 -8.16 6.02 -2.37
C ILE A 70 -8.82 4.67 -2.15
N SER A 71 -10.14 4.63 -2.29
CA SER A 71 -10.91 3.40 -2.11
C SER A 71 -10.86 2.55 -3.36
N TYR A 72 -10.69 1.25 -3.18
CA TYR A 72 -10.69 0.30 -4.29
C TYR A 72 -11.23 -1.05 -3.81
N LYS A 73 -11.67 -1.85 -4.77
CA LYS A 73 -12.12 -3.20 -4.46
C LYS A 73 -10.91 -4.11 -4.27
N ASP A 74 -10.83 -4.74 -3.10
CA ASP A 74 -9.72 -5.62 -2.77
C ASP A 74 -9.68 -6.81 -3.74
N PRO A 75 -8.57 -7.01 -4.46
CA PRO A 75 -8.46 -8.13 -5.40
C PRO A 75 -8.34 -9.49 -4.71
N LYS A 76 -8.25 -9.52 -3.39
CA LYS A 76 -8.14 -10.75 -2.60
C LYS A 76 -9.26 -11.74 -2.89
N SER A 77 -10.44 -11.26 -3.28
CA SER A 77 -11.56 -12.12 -3.64
C SER A 77 -11.26 -13.04 -4.82
N ALA A 78 -10.24 -12.71 -5.61
CA ALA A 78 -9.81 -13.50 -6.76
C ALA A 78 -8.72 -14.54 -6.41
N ASP A 79 -8.27 -14.58 -5.16
CA ASP A 79 -7.21 -15.49 -4.72
C ASP A 79 -7.61 -16.93 -5.02
N GLY A 80 -6.68 -17.69 -5.63
CA GLY A 80 -6.90 -19.07 -5.99
C GLY A 80 -7.71 -19.28 -7.27
N SER A 81 -8.22 -18.21 -7.89
CA SER A 81 -8.94 -18.31 -9.16
C SER A 81 -7.99 -18.20 -10.35
N GLN A 82 -8.51 -18.52 -11.54
CA GLN A 82 -7.74 -18.35 -12.79
C GLN A 82 -7.47 -16.88 -13.09
N ASP A 83 -8.28 -15.98 -12.55
CA ASP A 83 -8.20 -14.53 -12.81
C ASP A 83 -7.33 -13.79 -11.77
N GLU A 84 -6.72 -14.50 -10.83
CA GLU A 84 -5.99 -13.88 -9.72
C GLU A 84 -4.97 -12.86 -10.19
N GLN A 85 -4.06 -13.27 -11.08
CA GLN A 85 -3.00 -12.39 -11.55
C GLN A 85 -3.55 -11.17 -12.29
N GLU A 86 -4.54 -11.40 -13.15
CA GLU A 86 -5.18 -10.33 -13.91
C GLU A 86 -5.87 -9.32 -12.99
N LYS A 87 -6.58 -9.79 -11.96
CA LYS A 87 -7.27 -8.92 -11.01
C LYS A 87 -6.30 -8.09 -10.17
N TYR A 88 -5.19 -8.69 -9.74
CA TYR A 88 -4.17 -7.95 -9.02
C TYR A 88 -3.51 -6.89 -9.89
N LEU A 89 -3.19 -7.21 -11.15
CA LEU A 89 -2.62 -6.23 -12.08
C LEU A 89 -3.58 -5.10 -12.38
N GLU A 90 -4.86 -5.41 -12.58
CA GLU A 90 -5.91 -4.41 -12.82
C GLU A 90 -6.01 -3.44 -11.66
N ARG A 91 -6.02 -3.97 -10.43
CA ARG A 91 -6.13 -3.15 -9.23
C ARG A 91 -4.86 -2.31 -9.00
N SER A 92 -3.70 -2.90 -9.28
CA SER A 92 -2.43 -2.19 -9.20
C SER A 92 -2.39 -0.99 -10.15
N ALA A 93 -2.87 -1.16 -11.37
CA ALA A 93 -2.93 -0.07 -12.35
C ALA A 93 -3.90 1.03 -11.90
N GLU A 94 -5.04 0.65 -11.33
CA GLU A 94 -6.02 1.59 -10.81
C GLU A 94 -5.43 2.43 -9.67
N ILE A 95 -4.80 1.77 -8.71
CA ILE A 95 -4.16 2.45 -7.57
C ILE A 95 -3.04 3.36 -8.05
N CYS A 96 -2.26 2.91 -9.02
CA CYS A 96 -1.17 3.69 -9.60
C CYS A 96 -1.69 5.00 -10.21
N ARG A 97 -2.80 4.96 -10.93
CA ARG A 97 -3.42 6.17 -11.50
C ARG A 97 -3.88 7.13 -10.42
N GLU A 98 -4.51 6.59 -9.37
CA GLU A 98 -5.00 7.41 -8.26
C GLU A 98 -3.84 8.06 -7.49
N MET A 99 -2.78 7.30 -7.23
CA MET A 99 -1.59 7.84 -6.58
C MET A 99 -0.93 8.93 -7.43
N PHE A 100 -0.79 8.69 -8.72
CA PHE A 100 -0.24 9.69 -9.63
C PHE A 100 -1.04 10.98 -9.57
N TYR A 101 -2.37 10.87 -9.61
CA TYR A 101 -3.23 12.04 -9.52
C TYR A 101 -3.06 12.76 -8.20
N ALA A 102 -3.08 12.03 -7.08
CA ALA A 102 -2.95 12.63 -5.75
C ALA A 102 -1.64 13.41 -5.61
N PHE A 103 -0.52 12.81 -6.03
CA PHE A 103 0.78 13.46 -5.92
C PHE A 103 0.94 14.60 -6.93
N SER A 104 0.26 14.57 -8.06
CA SER A 104 0.30 15.67 -9.03
C SER A 104 -0.40 16.93 -8.50
N LYS A 105 -1.25 16.78 -7.47
CA LYS A 105 -1.97 17.91 -6.85
C LYS A 105 -1.32 18.38 -5.55
N ALA A 106 -0.31 17.70 -5.10
CA ALA A 106 0.37 18.03 -3.85
C ALA A 106 1.23 19.30 -3.95
#